data_54dd4cc58038d7bba3b7aa88a74f448d
#
_entry.id   54dd4cc58038d7bba3b7aa88a74f448d
#
_cell.length_a   1.000
_cell.length_b   1.000
_cell.length_c   1.000
_cell.angle_alpha   90.00
_cell.angle_beta   90.00
_cell.angle_gamma   90.00
#
_symmetry.space_group_name_H-M   'P 1'
#
loop_
_entity.id
_entity.type
_entity.pdbx_description
1 polymer ?
#
loop_
_entity_poly.entity_id
_entity_poly.type
_entity_poly.pdbx_seq_one_letter_code
_entity_poly.pdbx_strand_id
1 'polypeptide(L)'
;MRETVERRRPDLLELALEEVGSDLFERAADGTRWAQPAIYCAALAGARELDVEAGVMAGHSLGEITALVAAEAIGAEDGLRLVAARGRLMQEAAETTGDGSMTAVRARDDNRDAIAEVAAEADVAIANDNAPDQLVLSGAVSALDRAEALLKERGIRGKRLPVAGAFHSPLMEPAVEPFRAAVEAIDIAEPRVPVYSCVTAEPFDDVRERLVEALTHPVRWLDVVRALDARGVTDFVETGPGHVLTNLVKKSLAKEAAGA
;
A
#
# COMPACT_ATOMS: atom_id res chain seq x y z
N MET A 1 2.94 14.07 -11.45
CA MET A 1 1.58 13.62 -11.07
C MET A 1 0.52 14.55 -11.67
N ARG A 2 0.43 15.80 -11.22
CA ARG A 2 -0.61 16.75 -11.59
C ARG A 2 -0.82 16.85 -13.13
N GLU A 3 0.21 17.13 -13.89
CA GLU A 3 0.15 17.29 -15.36
C GLU A 3 -0.46 16.09 -16.09
N THR A 4 -0.14 14.87 -15.63
CA THR A 4 -0.72 13.63 -16.18
C THR A 4 -2.21 13.56 -15.92
N VAL A 5 -2.66 13.93 -14.70
CA VAL A 5 -4.07 13.92 -14.33
C VAL A 5 -4.84 14.99 -15.08
N GLU A 6 -4.31 16.22 -15.17
CA GLU A 6 -4.90 17.33 -15.95
C GLU A 6 -5.15 16.94 -17.41
N ARG A 7 -4.22 16.21 -18.01
CA ARG A 7 -4.30 15.77 -19.41
C ARG A 7 -5.25 14.59 -19.62
N ARG A 8 -5.29 13.61 -18.70
CA ARG A 8 -5.94 12.33 -18.91
C ARG A 8 -7.22 12.13 -18.11
N ARG A 9 -7.32 12.77 -16.94
CA ARG A 9 -8.45 12.63 -16.01
C ARG A 9 -8.73 13.96 -15.31
N PRO A 10 -9.03 15.04 -16.07
CA PRO A 10 -9.39 16.34 -15.48
C PRO A 10 -10.63 16.25 -14.57
N ASP A 11 -11.55 15.33 -14.86
CA ASP A 11 -12.71 15.00 -14.02
C ASP A 11 -12.33 14.65 -12.59
N LEU A 12 -11.23 13.92 -12.38
CA LEU A 12 -10.76 13.55 -11.03
C LEU A 12 -10.18 14.73 -10.26
N LEU A 13 -9.70 15.78 -10.94
CA LEU A 13 -9.20 16.97 -10.24
C LEU A 13 -10.33 17.78 -9.62
N GLU A 14 -11.42 17.96 -10.37
CA GLU A 14 -12.61 18.69 -9.90
C GLU A 14 -13.22 17.96 -8.71
N LEU A 15 -13.45 16.64 -8.85
CA LEU A 15 -13.98 15.81 -7.79
C LEU A 15 -13.05 15.77 -6.57
N ALA A 16 -11.73 15.66 -6.77
CA ALA A 16 -10.77 15.66 -5.68
C ALA A 16 -10.79 16.98 -4.89
N LEU A 17 -10.96 18.11 -5.56
CA LEU A 17 -11.07 19.39 -4.91
C LEU A 17 -12.36 19.49 -4.09
N GLU A 18 -13.48 18.95 -4.59
CA GLU A 18 -14.74 18.90 -3.87
C GLU A 18 -14.67 18.03 -2.61
N GLU A 19 -14.12 16.80 -2.74
CA GLU A 19 -14.07 15.81 -1.66
C GLU A 19 -13.04 16.15 -0.57
N VAL A 20 -11.93 16.81 -0.92
CA VAL A 20 -10.81 17.03 -0.01
C VAL A 20 -10.66 18.51 0.39
N GLY A 21 -11.31 19.42 -0.35
CA GLY A 21 -11.36 20.84 -0.03
C GLY A 21 -10.06 21.61 -0.26
N SER A 22 -9.06 21.01 -0.93
CA SER A 22 -7.79 21.65 -1.27
C SER A 22 -7.05 20.88 -2.36
N ASP A 23 -6.04 21.52 -2.96
CA ASP A 23 -5.20 20.90 -3.98
C ASP A 23 -4.37 19.74 -3.42
N LEU A 24 -4.69 18.53 -3.88
CA LEU A 24 -4.04 17.29 -3.44
C LEU A 24 -2.54 17.28 -3.72
N PHE A 25 -2.13 17.79 -4.88
CA PHE A 25 -0.75 17.66 -5.35
C PHE A 25 0.18 18.63 -4.64
N GLU A 26 -0.31 19.79 -4.23
CA GLU A 26 0.44 20.74 -3.39
C GLU A 26 0.62 20.19 -1.97
N ARG A 27 -0.35 19.41 -1.50
CA ARG A 27 -0.40 18.92 -0.13
C ARG A 27 -0.01 17.45 0.04
N ALA A 28 0.34 16.75 -1.04
CA ALA A 28 0.65 15.32 -0.97
C ALA A 28 1.79 14.97 0.01
N ALA A 29 2.70 15.91 0.28
CA ALA A 29 3.78 15.73 1.26
C ALA A 29 3.35 15.99 2.71
N ASP A 30 2.18 16.59 2.94
CA ASP A 30 1.70 16.98 4.28
C ASP A 30 1.11 15.81 5.08
N GLY A 31 0.84 14.67 4.44
CA GLY A 31 0.35 13.48 5.11
C GLY A 31 -0.47 12.54 4.24
N THR A 32 -0.81 11.39 4.80
CA THR A 32 -1.49 10.31 4.08
C THR A 32 -2.90 10.70 3.61
N ARG A 33 -3.57 11.61 4.31
CA ARG A 33 -4.85 12.21 3.94
C ARG A 33 -4.84 12.82 2.52
N TRP A 34 -3.71 13.42 2.14
CA TRP A 34 -3.52 14.09 0.85
C TRP A 34 -2.81 13.18 -0.16
N ALA A 35 -1.84 12.40 0.33
CA ALA A 35 -1.03 11.53 -0.51
C ALA A 35 -1.86 10.44 -1.18
N GLN A 36 -2.79 9.79 -0.45
CA GLN A 36 -3.55 8.68 -1.01
C GLN A 36 -4.42 9.11 -2.21
N PRO A 37 -5.29 10.12 -2.13
CA PRO A 37 -6.07 10.53 -3.30
C PRO A 37 -5.21 11.12 -4.43
N ALA A 38 -4.06 11.78 -4.13
CA ALA A 38 -3.14 12.25 -5.17
C ALA A 38 -2.52 11.10 -5.96
N ILE A 39 -2.07 10.04 -5.27
CA ILE A 39 -1.51 8.84 -5.90
C ILE A 39 -2.58 8.09 -6.69
N TYR A 40 -3.79 7.96 -6.15
CA TYR A 40 -4.93 7.34 -6.82
C TYR A 40 -5.23 8.03 -8.17
N CYS A 41 -5.41 9.35 -8.18
CA CYS A 41 -5.66 10.12 -9.40
C CYS A 41 -4.52 9.93 -10.42
N ALA A 42 -3.27 10.00 -9.96
CA ALA A 42 -2.11 9.83 -10.82
C ALA A 42 -2.02 8.42 -11.42
N ALA A 43 -2.30 7.38 -10.63
CA ALA A 43 -2.24 5.99 -11.08
C ALA A 43 -3.35 5.65 -12.08
N LEU A 44 -4.57 6.14 -11.87
CA LEU A 44 -5.66 5.98 -12.85
C LEU A 44 -5.39 6.76 -14.15
N ALA A 45 -4.82 7.96 -14.05
CA ALA A 45 -4.43 8.72 -15.22
C ALA A 45 -3.31 8.01 -16.01
N GLY A 46 -2.33 7.40 -15.30
CA GLY A 46 -1.27 6.59 -15.89
C GLY A 46 -1.81 5.32 -16.55
N ALA A 47 -2.77 4.64 -15.94
CA ALA A 47 -3.39 3.44 -16.52
C ALA A 47 -4.06 3.73 -17.87
N ARG A 48 -4.65 4.92 -18.05
CA ARG A 48 -5.24 5.33 -19.31
C ARG A 48 -4.22 5.70 -20.40
N GLU A 49 -2.96 5.87 -20.04
CA GLU A 49 -1.88 6.07 -21.03
C GLU A 49 -1.40 4.76 -21.64
N LEU A 50 -1.71 3.63 -21.01
CA LEU A 50 -1.29 2.32 -21.50
C LEU A 50 -2.26 1.84 -22.58
N ASP A 51 -1.68 1.45 -23.72
CA ASP A 51 -2.39 0.80 -24.83
C ASP A 51 -2.24 -0.74 -24.69
N VAL A 52 -2.49 -1.24 -23.49
CA VAL A 52 -2.39 -2.67 -23.18
C VAL A 52 -3.58 -3.13 -22.35
N GLU A 53 -4.11 -4.29 -22.67
CA GLU A 53 -5.09 -4.96 -21.83
C GLU A 53 -4.36 -5.78 -20.74
N ALA A 54 -4.63 -5.44 -19.49
CA ALA A 54 -4.11 -6.22 -18.37
C ALA A 54 -4.90 -7.53 -18.22
N GLY A 55 -4.21 -8.65 -18.09
CA GLY A 55 -4.81 -9.94 -17.77
C GLY A 55 -5.05 -10.15 -16.28
N VAL A 56 -4.40 -9.33 -15.45
CA VAL A 56 -4.48 -9.35 -13.99
C VAL A 56 -4.03 -7.99 -13.45
N MET A 57 -4.54 -7.59 -12.30
CA MET A 57 -4.13 -6.36 -11.63
C MET A 57 -3.78 -6.60 -10.16
N ALA A 58 -2.90 -5.78 -9.62
CA ALA A 58 -2.55 -5.74 -8.21
C ALA A 58 -2.20 -4.31 -7.80
N GLY A 59 -2.30 -4.02 -6.51
CA GLY A 59 -1.94 -2.71 -5.99
C GLY A 59 -1.36 -2.81 -4.59
N HIS A 60 -0.35 -2.01 -4.29
CA HIS A 60 0.26 -1.97 -2.97
C HIS A 60 -0.55 -1.06 -2.05
N SER A 61 -1.10 -1.58 -0.97
CA SER A 61 -1.88 -0.82 0.02
C SER A 61 -3.05 -0.05 -0.62
N LEU A 62 -3.04 1.28 -0.66
CA LEU A 62 -4.07 2.07 -1.35
C LEU A 62 -4.24 1.68 -2.83
N GLY A 63 -3.21 1.14 -3.44
CA GLY A 63 -3.22 0.69 -4.83
C GLY A 63 -4.22 -0.44 -5.09
N GLU A 64 -4.66 -1.18 -4.08
CA GLU A 64 -5.72 -2.18 -4.22
C GLU A 64 -7.04 -1.54 -4.68
N ILE A 65 -7.41 -0.40 -4.09
CA ILE A 65 -8.60 0.36 -4.52
C ILE A 65 -8.42 0.86 -5.95
N THR A 66 -7.22 1.36 -6.30
CA THR A 66 -6.93 1.81 -7.65
C THR A 66 -7.03 0.66 -8.67
N ALA A 67 -6.52 -0.53 -8.31
CA ALA A 67 -6.59 -1.72 -9.16
C ALA A 67 -8.04 -2.21 -9.35
N LEU A 68 -8.87 -2.18 -8.29
CA LEU A 68 -10.29 -2.51 -8.37
C LEU A 68 -11.06 -1.54 -9.27
N VAL A 69 -10.74 -0.25 -9.23
CA VAL A 69 -11.32 0.75 -10.13
C VAL A 69 -10.85 0.53 -11.57
N ALA A 70 -9.57 0.25 -11.79
CA ALA A 70 -9.04 -0.04 -13.12
C ALA A 70 -9.61 -1.35 -13.70
N ALA A 71 -9.97 -2.32 -12.84
CA ALA A 71 -10.66 -3.55 -13.20
C ALA A 71 -12.19 -3.39 -13.28
N GLU A 72 -12.71 -2.16 -13.19
CA GLU A 72 -14.14 -1.83 -13.30
C GLU A 72 -15.03 -2.43 -12.19
N ALA A 73 -14.44 -2.87 -11.07
CA ALA A 73 -15.18 -3.36 -9.92
C ALA A 73 -15.77 -2.20 -9.08
N ILE A 74 -15.12 -1.04 -9.06
CA ILE A 74 -15.55 0.16 -8.33
C ILE A 74 -15.58 1.33 -9.32
N GLY A 75 -16.60 2.18 -9.24
CA GLY A 75 -16.67 3.42 -10.00
C GLY A 75 -15.52 4.39 -9.62
N ALA A 76 -14.99 5.14 -10.59
CA ALA A 76 -13.83 6.01 -10.35
C ALA A 76 -14.11 7.11 -9.31
N GLU A 77 -15.35 7.62 -9.25
CA GLU A 77 -15.76 8.61 -8.24
C GLU A 77 -15.82 7.99 -6.85
N ASP A 78 -16.45 6.81 -6.72
CA ASP A 78 -16.53 6.08 -5.45
C ASP A 78 -15.15 5.64 -4.97
N GLY A 79 -14.28 5.21 -5.89
CA GLY A 79 -12.88 4.93 -5.60
C GLY A 79 -12.14 6.14 -5.04
N LEU A 80 -12.35 7.34 -5.61
CA LEU A 80 -11.75 8.57 -5.09
C LEU A 80 -12.27 8.92 -3.69
N ARG A 81 -13.60 8.85 -3.47
CA ARG A 81 -14.21 9.06 -2.15
C ARG A 81 -13.65 8.08 -1.12
N LEU A 82 -13.50 6.82 -1.53
CA LEU A 82 -12.99 5.76 -0.67
C LEU A 82 -11.52 5.99 -0.27
N VAL A 83 -10.63 6.35 -1.22
CA VAL A 83 -9.23 6.64 -0.88
C VAL A 83 -9.07 7.94 -0.09
N ALA A 84 -9.93 8.93 -0.31
CA ALA A 84 -9.97 10.16 0.49
C ALA A 84 -10.40 9.86 1.94
N ALA A 85 -11.45 9.08 2.11
CA ALA A 85 -11.90 8.61 3.42
C ALA A 85 -10.81 7.78 4.11
N ARG A 86 -10.20 6.81 3.41
CA ARG A 86 -9.11 5.98 3.93
C ARG A 86 -7.94 6.82 4.40
N GLY A 87 -7.46 7.74 3.57
CA GLY A 87 -6.33 8.61 3.91
C GLY A 87 -6.61 9.48 5.13
N ARG A 88 -7.80 10.05 5.22
CA ARG A 88 -8.25 10.84 6.36
C ARG A 88 -8.35 10.01 7.63
N LEU A 89 -9.03 8.88 7.59
CA LEU A 89 -9.25 8.00 8.75
C LEU A 89 -7.94 7.42 9.29
N MET A 90 -7.02 7.02 8.40
CA MET A 90 -5.69 6.54 8.81
C MET A 90 -4.84 7.65 9.46
N GLN A 91 -4.97 8.89 9.01
CA GLN A 91 -4.30 10.02 9.64
C GLN A 91 -4.92 10.34 11.00
N GLU A 92 -6.24 10.39 11.11
CA GLU A 92 -6.96 10.59 12.37
C GLU A 92 -6.64 9.48 13.40
N ALA A 93 -6.55 8.21 12.95
CA ALA A 93 -6.13 7.10 13.80
C ALA A 93 -4.69 7.30 14.31
N ALA A 94 -3.77 7.71 13.44
CA ALA A 94 -2.39 8.00 13.81
C ALA A 94 -2.29 9.16 14.83
N GLU A 95 -3.08 10.21 14.66
CA GLU A 95 -3.16 11.35 15.59
C GLU A 95 -3.76 10.94 16.94
N THR A 96 -4.75 10.04 16.93
CA THR A 96 -5.43 9.55 18.14
C THR A 96 -4.57 8.57 18.94
N THR A 97 -3.90 7.64 18.26
CA THR A 97 -3.05 6.62 18.91
C THR A 97 -1.68 7.16 19.34
N GLY A 98 -1.35 8.38 18.92
CA GLY A 98 -0.11 9.06 19.30
C GLY A 98 1.06 8.68 18.40
N ASP A 99 2.28 8.86 18.92
CA ASP A 99 3.55 8.76 18.20
C ASP A 99 3.77 7.38 17.52
N GLY A 100 3.10 7.17 16.38
CA GLY A 100 3.31 6.02 15.52
C GLY A 100 4.30 6.32 14.39
N SER A 101 5.06 5.32 13.95
CA SER A 101 5.98 5.44 12.83
C SER A 101 6.24 4.10 12.17
N MET A 102 7.13 4.08 11.16
CA MET A 102 7.55 2.87 10.46
C MET A 102 9.07 2.86 10.25
N THR A 103 9.66 1.66 10.21
CA THR A 103 11.09 1.45 9.97
C THR A 103 11.29 0.44 8.86
N ALA A 104 11.90 0.86 7.75
CA ALA A 104 12.34 -0.04 6.70
C ALA A 104 13.56 -0.83 7.17
N VAL A 105 13.52 -2.15 7.04
CA VAL A 105 14.56 -3.08 7.49
C VAL A 105 15.14 -3.81 6.28
N ARG A 106 16.47 -3.86 6.22
CA ARG A 106 17.16 -4.63 5.19
C ARG A 106 17.09 -6.12 5.53
N ALA A 107 16.20 -6.82 4.84
CA ALA A 107 16.04 -8.25 4.96
C ALA A 107 17.05 -9.00 4.08
N ARG A 108 17.25 -10.28 4.40
CA ARG A 108 17.92 -11.32 3.63
C ARG A 108 17.33 -12.64 4.10
N ASP A 109 17.43 -13.69 3.33
CA ASP A 109 16.86 -14.99 3.68
C ASP A 109 17.36 -15.51 5.02
N ASP A 110 18.65 -15.25 5.33
CA ASP A 110 19.31 -15.67 6.57
C ASP A 110 18.94 -14.85 7.81
N ASN A 111 18.23 -13.72 7.67
CA ASN A 111 17.88 -12.87 8.81
C ASN A 111 16.37 -12.54 8.96
N ARG A 112 15.50 -13.07 8.11
CA ARG A 112 14.06 -12.79 8.17
C ARG A 112 13.43 -13.29 9.46
N ASP A 113 13.79 -14.48 9.93
CA ASP A 113 13.33 -15.02 11.20
C ASP A 113 13.80 -14.16 12.39
N ALA A 114 15.06 -13.71 12.35
CA ALA A 114 15.58 -12.81 13.37
C ALA A 114 14.87 -11.43 13.38
N ILE A 115 14.43 -10.93 12.22
CA ILE A 115 13.62 -9.72 12.15
C ILE A 115 12.23 -9.95 12.76
N ALA A 116 11.61 -11.10 12.48
CA ALA A 116 10.32 -11.47 13.05
C ALA A 116 10.38 -11.63 14.59
N GLU A 117 11.44 -12.26 15.12
CA GLU A 117 11.70 -12.33 16.55
C GLU A 117 11.83 -10.92 17.18
N VAL A 118 12.61 -10.03 16.56
CA VAL A 118 12.76 -8.64 17.02
C VAL A 118 11.41 -7.92 17.01
N ALA A 119 10.61 -8.12 15.97
CA ALA A 119 9.29 -7.49 15.86
C ALA A 119 8.39 -7.94 17.03
N ALA A 120 8.37 -9.25 17.34
CA ALA A 120 7.60 -9.80 18.45
C ALA A 120 8.13 -9.32 19.82
N GLU A 121 9.46 -9.32 20.03
CA GLU A 121 10.09 -8.88 21.27
C GLU A 121 9.86 -7.39 21.56
N ALA A 122 9.89 -6.56 20.52
CA ALA A 122 9.72 -5.12 20.64
C ALA A 122 8.24 -4.67 20.60
N ASP A 123 7.29 -5.60 20.38
CA ASP A 123 5.86 -5.31 20.20
C ASP A 123 5.61 -4.33 19.03
N VAL A 124 6.14 -4.67 17.86
CA VAL A 124 5.90 -3.96 16.60
C VAL A 124 5.39 -4.92 15.54
N ALA A 125 4.57 -4.44 14.63
CA ALA A 125 4.04 -5.24 13.52
C ALA A 125 5.04 -5.28 12.34
N ILE A 126 5.07 -6.38 11.60
CA ILE A 126 5.62 -6.40 10.24
C ILE A 126 4.52 -5.85 9.33
N ALA A 127 4.63 -4.61 8.94
CA ALA A 127 3.62 -3.90 8.15
C ALA A 127 3.70 -4.19 6.66
N ASN A 128 4.91 -4.38 6.12
CA ASN A 128 5.08 -4.72 4.71
C ASN A 128 6.16 -5.79 4.54
N ASP A 129 5.84 -6.78 3.72
CA ASP A 129 6.80 -7.67 3.10
C ASP A 129 6.91 -7.27 1.61
N ASN A 130 7.87 -6.40 1.32
CA ASN A 130 7.96 -5.72 0.03
C ASN A 130 8.80 -6.47 -1.01
N ALA A 131 9.87 -7.12 -0.56
CA ALA A 131 10.83 -7.81 -1.43
C ALA A 131 11.72 -8.75 -0.59
N PRO A 132 12.49 -9.66 -1.19
CA PRO A 132 13.41 -10.52 -0.45
C PRO A 132 14.38 -9.72 0.44
N ASP A 133 14.75 -8.51 0.00
CA ASP A 133 15.68 -7.62 0.70
C ASP A 133 15.01 -6.50 1.53
N GLN A 134 13.66 -6.49 1.66
CA GLN A 134 12.97 -5.38 2.32
C GLN A 134 11.71 -5.80 3.10
N LEU A 135 11.76 -5.62 4.40
CA LEU A 135 10.62 -5.60 5.31
C LEU A 135 10.39 -4.20 5.87
N VAL A 136 9.18 -3.92 6.33
CA VAL A 136 8.88 -2.67 7.06
C VAL A 136 8.21 -3.03 8.37
N LEU A 137 8.76 -2.53 9.48
CA LEU A 137 8.16 -2.60 10.82
C LEU A 137 7.32 -1.36 11.08
N SER A 138 6.24 -1.53 11.83
CA SER A 138 5.28 -0.47 12.16
C SER A 138 4.84 -0.59 13.63
N GLY A 139 4.80 0.54 14.33
CA GLY A 139 4.41 0.56 15.74
C GLY A 139 4.61 1.92 16.39
N ALA A 140 4.45 1.98 17.70
CA ALA A 140 4.77 3.17 18.49
C ALA A 140 6.26 3.52 18.36
N VAL A 141 6.59 4.81 18.35
CA VAL A 141 7.99 5.28 18.21
C VAL A 141 8.89 4.62 19.25
N SER A 142 8.49 4.57 20.52
CA SER A 142 9.27 3.93 21.59
C SER A 142 9.49 2.41 21.38
N ALA A 143 8.52 1.71 20.78
CA ALA A 143 8.64 0.30 20.43
C ALA A 143 9.59 0.11 19.23
N LEU A 144 9.50 0.99 18.24
CA LEU A 144 10.42 1.00 17.10
C LEU A 144 11.85 1.34 17.51
N ASP A 145 12.05 2.23 18.51
CA ASP A 145 13.38 2.53 19.05
C ASP A 145 14.00 1.26 19.68
N ARG A 146 13.21 0.47 20.41
CA ARG A 146 13.65 -0.85 20.93
C ARG A 146 13.97 -1.82 19.78
N ALA A 147 13.09 -1.92 18.80
CA ALA A 147 13.32 -2.77 17.64
C ALA A 147 14.59 -2.41 16.88
N GLU A 148 14.83 -1.13 16.64
CA GLU A 148 16.04 -0.63 15.97
C GLU A 148 17.32 -0.93 16.76
N ALA A 149 17.28 -0.85 18.10
CA ALA A 149 18.39 -1.24 18.96
C ALA A 149 18.69 -2.74 18.84
N LEU A 150 17.67 -3.60 18.96
CA LEU A 150 17.78 -5.06 18.82
C LEU A 150 18.28 -5.48 17.42
N LEU A 151 17.77 -4.83 16.37
CA LEU A 151 18.23 -5.07 14.99
C LEU A 151 19.72 -4.73 14.85
N LYS A 152 20.14 -3.58 15.42
CA LYS A 152 21.54 -3.14 15.39
C LYS A 152 22.46 -4.12 16.12
N GLU A 153 22.08 -4.64 17.27
CA GLU A 153 22.82 -5.67 18.01
C GLU A 153 23.02 -6.95 17.18
N ARG A 154 22.02 -7.30 16.35
CA ARG A 154 22.07 -8.44 15.42
C ARG A 154 22.75 -8.12 14.08
N GLY A 155 23.31 -6.91 13.92
CA GLY A 155 23.97 -6.48 12.67
C GLY A 155 23.01 -6.19 11.52
N ILE A 156 21.71 -6.06 11.80
CA ILE A 156 20.64 -5.82 10.80
C ILE A 156 20.41 -4.31 10.70
N ARG A 157 20.33 -3.80 9.47
CA ARG A 157 20.13 -2.37 9.23
C ARG A 157 18.65 -2.01 9.14
N GLY A 158 18.19 -1.08 9.97
CA GLY A 158 16.92 -0.40 9.90
C GLY A 158 17.09 1.09 9.55
N LYS A 159 16.06 1.68 8.94
CA LYS A 159 15.97 3.11 8.65
C LYS A 159 14.56 3.59 8.95
N ARG A 160 14.41 4.51 9.92
CA ARG A 160 13.14 5.17 10.21
C ARG A 160 12.63 5.90 8.95
N LEU A 161 11.34 5.70 8.65
CA LEU A 161 10.68 6.36 7.53
C LEU A 161 10.09 7.71 7.97
N PRO A 162 10.04 8.70 7.08
CA PRO A 162 9.46 10.01 7.39
C PRO A 162 7.93 9.97 7.27
N VAL A 163 7.29 9.10 8.05
CA VAL A 163 5.84 8.94 8.11
C VAL A 163 5.36 9.09 9.54
N ALA A 164 4.25 9.78 9.72
CA ALA A 164 3.63 10.06 11.01
C ALA A 164 2.44 9.13 11.25
N GLY A 165 2.70 7.83 11.29
CA GLY A 165 1.66 6.83 11.59
C GLY A 165 2.20 5.41 11.54
N ALA A 166 1.63 4.56 12.39
CA ALA A 166 1.92 3.13 12.44
C ALA A 166 0.97 2.37 11.50
N PHE A 167 1.09 2.63 10.19
CA PHE A 167 0.22 2.02 9.19
C PHE A 167 0.41 0.50 9.13
N HIS A 168 -0.67 -0.21 8.76
CA HIS A 168 -0.68 -1.68 8.67
C HIS A 168 -0.28 -2.37 9.98
N SER A 169 -0.75 -1.83 11.11
CA SER A 169 -0.56 -2.36 12.44
C SER A 169 -1.85 -2.25 13.26
N PRO A 170 -1.96 -2.91 14.43
CA PRO A 170 -3.11 -2.76 15.32
C PRO A 170 -3.42 -1.32 15.74
N LEU A 171 -2.45 -0.40 15.63
CA LEU A 171 -2.67 1.02 15.92
C LEU A 171 -3.58 1.72 14.91
N MET A 172 -3.93 1.07 13.79
CA MET A 172 -4.92 1.56 12.84
C MET A 172 -6.36 1.12 13.17
N GLU A 173 -6.57 0.38 14.25
CA GLU A 173 -7.90 -0.10 14.69
C GLU A 173 -8.97 1.00 14.74
N PRO A 174 -8.68 2.24 15.21
CA PRO A 174 -9.68 3.31 15.20
C PRO A 174 -10.23 3.67 13.81
N ALA A 175 -9.50 3.36 12.74
CA ALA A 175 -9.95 3.61 11.37
C ALA A 175 -10.83 2.48 10.80
N VAL A 176 -10.85 1.28 11.40
CA VAL A 176 -11.47 0.08 10.83
C VAL A 176 -12.97 0.26 10.63
N GLU A 177 -13.74 0.50 11.68
CA GLU A 177 -15.20 0.62 11.58
C GLU A 177 -15.67 1.84 10.75
N PRO A 178 -15.06 3.04 10.90
CA PRO A 178 -15.41 4.14 10.01
C PRO A 178 -15.10 3.85 8.53
N PHE A 179 -14.02 3.12 8.24
CA PHE A 179 -13.68 2.74 6.88
C PHE A 179 -14.59 1.62 6.35
N ARG A 180 -14.98 0.66 7.20
CA ARG A 180 -16.01 -0.36 6.87
C ARG A 180 -17.30 0.32 6.40
N ALA A 181 -17.80 1.31 7.15
CA ALA A 181 -18.98 2.06 6.75
C ALA A 181 -18.82 2.74 5.39
N ALA A 182 -17.63 3.28 5.07
CA ALA A 182 -17.36 3.89 3.78
C ALA A 182 -17.34 2.84 2.64
N VAL A 183 -16.77 1.65 2.87
CA VAL A 183 -16.76 0.54 1.91
C VAL A 183 -18.16 -0.02 1.67
N GLU A 184 -19.00 -0.09 2.70
CA GLU A 184 -20.39 -0.56 2.58
C GLU A 184 -21.29 0.42 1.81
N ALA A 185 -20.96 1.71 1.80
CA ALA A 185 -21.73 2.76 1.15
C ALA A 185 -21.56 2.82 -0.38
N ILE A 186 -20.63 2.06 -0.97
CA ILE A 186 -20.37 2.06 -2.40
C ILE A 186 -20.81 0.76 -3.07
N ASP A 187 -21.11 0.83 -4.36
CA ASP A 187 -21.36 -0.35 -5.17
C ASP A 187 -20.05 -1.00 -5.61
N ILE A 188 -19.96 -2.33 -5.43
CA ILE A 188 -18.83 -3.14 -5.86
C ILE A 188 -19.34 -4.27 -6.75
N ALA A 189 -18.88 -4.28 -8.00
CA ALA A 189 -19.16 -5.32 -8.98
C ALA A 189 -18.05 -6.36 -9.04
N GLU A 190 -18.27 -7.43 -9.80
CA GLU A 190 -17.21 -8.39 -10.16
C GLU A 190 -16.14 -7.69 -11.02
N PRO A 191 -14.85 -7.77 -10.66
CA PRO A 191 -13.79 -7.17 -11.44
C PRO A 191 -13.64 -7.86 -12.81
N ARG A 192 -13.46 -7.09 -13.88
CA ARG A 192 -13.31 -7.60 -15.26
C ARG A 192 -12.11 -8.54 -15.43
N VAL A 193 -11.08 -8.34 -14.65
CA VAL A 193 -9.89 -9.20 -14.56
C VAL A 193 -9.57 -9.45 -13.10
N PRO A 194 -8.92 -10.60 -12.75
CA PRO A 194 -8.53 -10.85 -11.36
C PRO A 194 -7.72 -9.70 -10.77
N VAL A 195 -8.09 -9.25 -9.57
CA VAL A 195 -7.33 -8.29 -8.76
C VAL A 195 -6.82 -9.02 -7.53
N TYR A 196 -5.53 -8.91 -7.24
CA TYR A 196 -4.89 -9.59 -6.11
C TYR A 196 -4.93 -8.72 -4.87
N SER A 197 -5.34 -9.33 -3.74
CA SER A 197 -5.26 -8.71 -2.42
C SER A 197 -3.87 -8.87 -1.81
N CYS A 198 -3.35 -7.80 -1.21
CA CYS A 198 -2.11 -7.86 -0.42
C CYS A 198 -2.29 -8.51 0.95
N VAL A 199 -3.51 -8.72 1.43
CA VAL A 199 -3.78 -9.42 2.69
C VAL A 199 -3.59 -10.92 2.50
N THR A 200 -4.17 -11.48 1.44
CA THR A 200 -4.17 -12.93 1.17
C THR A 200 -3.09 -13.38 0.19
N ALA A 201 -2.58 -12.47 -0.66
CA ALA A 201 -1.76 -12.74 -1.83
C ALA A 201 -2.46 -13.62 -2.90
N GLU A 202 -3.80 -13.60 -2.90
CA GLU A 202 -4.67 -14.31 -3.83
C GLU A 202 -5.65 -13.31 -4.49
N PRO A 203 -6.35 -13.67 -5.57
CA PRO A 203 -7.45 -12.86 -6.07
C PRO A 203 -8.44 -12.54 -4.96
N PHE A 204 -9.01 -11.33 -4.96
CA PHE A 204 -10.03 -10.97 -3.99
C PHE A 204 -11.18 -11.99 -3.98
N ASP A 205 -11.49 -12.50 -2.81
CA ASP A 205 -12.64 -13.35 -2.51
C ASP A 205 -13.83 -12.51 -2.00
N ASP A 206 -13.58 -11.66 -1.01
CA ASP A 206 -14.49 -10.66 -0.47
C ASP A 206 -13.80 -9.29 -0.50
N VAL A 207 -14.14 -8.49 -1.52
CA VAL A 207 -13.51 -7.18 -1.71
C VAL A 207 -13.72 -6.28 -0.49
N ARG A 208 -14.94 -6.26 0.08
CA ARG A 208 -15.28 -5.38 1.21
C ARG A 208 -14.46 -5.73 2.43
N GLU A 209 -14.44 -6.99 2.80
CA GLU A 209 -13.73 -7.44 4.00
C GLU A 209 -12.21 -7.25 3.84
N ARG A 210 -11.64 -7.64 2.67
CA ARG A 210 -10.19 -7.52 2.45
C ARG A 210 -9.70 -6.07 2.44
N LEU A 211 -10.47 -5.11 1.89
CA LEU A 211 -10.12 -3.69 1.95
C LEU A 211 -10.09 -3.15 3.38
N VAL A 212 -10.99 -3.62 4.24
CA VAL A 212 -11.04 -3.22 5.65
C VAL A 212 -9.89 -3.85 6.42
N GLU A 213 -9.66 -5.16 6.28
CA GLU A 213 -8.55 -5.88 6.90
C GLU A 213 -7.19 -5.27 6.55
N ALA A 214 -7.02 -4.78 5.31
CA ALA A 214 -5.79 -4.16 4.84
C ALA A 214 -5.33 -2.95 5.68
N LEU A 215 -6.19 -2.35 6.51
CA LEU A 215 -5.79 -1.25 7.40
C LEU A 215 -4.84 -1.71 8.51
N THR A 216 -5.08 -2.89 9.05
CA THR A 216 -4.36 -3.44 10.23
C THR A 216 -3.46 -4.63 9.90
N HIS A 217 -3.57 -5.19 8.68
CA HIS A 217 -2.82 -6.36 8.25
C HIS A 217 -1.62 -6.02 7.38
N PRO A 218 -0.61 -6.89 7.34
CA PRO A 218 0.58 -6.72 6.49
C PRO A 218 0.25 -6.61 5.00
N VAL A 219 0.97 -5.76 4.30
CA VAL A 219 1.02 -5.75 2.84
C VAL A 219 2.00 -6.83 2.38
N ARG A 220 1.50 -7.96 1.90
CA ARG A 220 2.28 -9.13 1.44
C ARG A 220 2.67 -9.00 -0.04
N TRP A 221 3.33 -7.87 -0.38
CA TRP A 221 3.66 -7.56 -1.77
C TRP A 221 4.59 -8.58 -2.43
N LEU A 222 5.57 -9.08 -1.70
CA LEU A 222 6.47 -10.14 -2.20
C LEU A 222 5.69 -11.39 -2.60
N ASP A 223 4.72 -11.81 -1.78
CA ASP A 223 3.90 -12.99 -2.06
C ASP A 223 2.98 -12.74 -3.25
N VAL A 224 2.39 -11.54 -3.39
CA VAL A 224 1.61 -11.16 -4.58
C VAL A 224 2.44 -11.27 -5.85
N VAL A 225 3.66 -10.70 -5.86
CA VAL A 225 4.53 -10.76 -7.03
C VAL A 225 4.92 -12.20 -7.38
N ARG A 226 5.24 -13.03 -6.37
CA ARG A 226 5.55 -14.46 -6.57
C ARG A 226 4.35 -15.26 -7.07
N ALA A 227 3.15 -14.98 -6.56
CA ALA A 227 1.92 -15.62 -7.02
C ALA A 227 1.62 -15.29 -8.50
N LEU A 228 1.85 -14.05 -8.90
CA LEU A 228 1.70 -13.61 -10.30
C LEU A 228 2.75 -14.26 -11.22
N ASP A 229 4.00 -14.31 -10.81
CA ASP A 229 5.09 -15.00 -11.56
C ASP A 229 4.77 -16.49 -11.72
N ALA A 230 4.34 -17.17 -10.66
CA ALA A 230 3.95 -18.58 -10.70
C ALA A 230 2.75 -18.84 -11.64
N ARG A 231 1.92 -17.84 -11.93
CA ARG A 231 0.84 -17.89 -12.94
C ARG A 231 1.31 -17.55 -14.35
N GLY A 232 2.59 -17.27 -14.55
CA GLY A 232 3.18 -16.97 -15.84
C GLY A 232 3.07 -15.51 -16.27
N VAL A 233 2.84 -14.58 -15.34
CA VAL A 233 2.89 -13.14 -15.63
C VAL A 233 4.36 -12.75 -15.84
N THR A 234 4.71 -12.26 -17.02
CA THR A 234 6.07 -11.86 -17.40
C THR A 234 6.25 -10.35 -17.46
N ASP A 235 5.16 -9.64 -17.74
CA ASP A 235 5.20 -8.20 -17.99
C ASP A 235 4.44 -7.46 -16.88
N PHE A 236 5.17 -6.65 -16.11
CA PHE A 236 4.63 -5.84 -15.03
C PHE A 236 4.75 -4.36 -15.41
N VAL A 237 3.64 -3.65 -15.41
CA VAL A 237 3.58 -2.22 -15.74
C VAL A 237 3.04 -1.44 -14.55
N GLU A 238 3.86 -0.52 -14.03
CA GLU A 238 3.48 0.39 -12.95
C GLU A 238 2.78 1.63 -13.53
N THR A 239 1.56 1.88 -13.10
CA THR A 239 0.77 3.03 -13.55
C THR A 239 0.85 4.21 -12.59
N GLY A 240 1.31 3.97 -11.36
CA GLY A 240 1.50 5.00 -10.33
C GLY A 240 2.68 5.93 -10.60
N PRO A 241 2.82 6.98 -9.80
CA PRO A 241 3.92 7.91 -9.93
C PRO A 241 5.25 7.26 -9.49
N GLY A 242 6.29 7.44 -10.30
CA GLY A 242 7.63 6.91 -10.02
C GLY A 242 7.81 5.45 -10.45
N HIS A 243 8.76 4.76 -9.79
CA HIS A 243 9.17 3.39 -10.15
C HIS A 243 9.40 2.52 -8.91
N VAL A 244 8.63 2.76 -7.84
CA VAL A 244 8.81 2.03 -6.56
C VAL A 244 8.43 0.58 -6.75
N LEU A 245 7.23 0.30 -7.25
CA LEU A 245 6.74 -1.07 -7.44
C LEU A 245 7.53 -1.80 -8.53
N THR A 246 7.89 -1.12 -9.62
CA THR A 246 8.78 -1.67 -10.66
C THR A 246 10.10 -2.17 -10.07
N ASN A 247 10.70 -1.41 -9.14
CA ASN A 247 11.93 -1.82 -8.48
C ASN A 247 11.71 -2.99 -7.50
N LEU A 248 10.59 -3.02 -6.79
CA LEU A 248 10.23 -4.14 -5.90
C LEU A 248 9.99 -5.42 -6.70
N VAL A 249 9.27 -5.35 -7.82
CA VAL A 249 9.05 -6.49 -8.72
C VAL A 249 10.39 -7.03 -9.24
N LYS A 250 11.27 -6.15 -9.75
CA LYS A 250 12.61 -6.57 -10.20
C LYS A 250 13.40 -7.29 -9.13
N LYS A 251 13.37 -6.83 -7.88
CA LYS A 251 14.03 -7.49 -6.75
C LYS A 251 13.38 -8.83 -6.40
N SER A 252 12.06 -8.90 -6.43
CA SER A 252 11.28 -10.09 -6.09
C SER A 252 11.47 -11.23 -7.10
N LEU A 253 11.67 -10.87 -8.38
CA LEU A 253 11.86 -11.80 -9.49
C LEU A 253 13.34 -12.00 -9.87
N ALA A 254 14.27 -11.25 -9.28
CA ALA A 254 15.68 -11.50 -9.46
C ALA A 254 15.98 -12.94 -9.00
N LYS A 255 16.30 -13.83 -9.93
CA LYS A 255 16.81 -15.14 -9.58
C LYS A 255 18.03 -14.89 -8.69
N GLU A 256 18.06 -15.49 -7.52
CA GLU A 256 19.29 -15.58 -6.75
C GLU A 256 20.37 -16.04 -7.71
N ALA A 257 21.41 -15.23 -7.87
CA ALA A 257 22.60 -15.69 -8.52
C ALA A 257 23.05 -16.89 -7.69
N ALA A 258 22.75 -18.10 -8.19
CA ALA A 258 23.12 -19.34 -7.57
C ALA A 258 24.60 -19.21 -7.23
N GLY A 259 24.90 -19.25 -5.94
CA GLY A 259 26.27 -19.12 -5.46
C GLY A 259 27.13 -20.10 -6.22
N ALA A 260 28.10 -19.57 -6.96
CA ALA A 260 29.20 -20.30 -7.49
C ALA A 260 30.21 -20.57 -6.37
#